data_8c511da95416c833f62041d245f2d295
#
_entry.id   8c511da95416c833f62041d245f2d295
#
_cell.length_a   1.000
_cell.length_b   1.000
_cell.length_c   1.000
_cell.angle_alpha   90.00
_cell.angle_beta   90.00
_cell.angle_gamma   90.00
#
_symmetry.space_group_name_H-M   'P 1'
#
loop_
_entity.id
_entity.type
_entity.pdbx_description
1 polymer ?
#
loop_
_entity_poly.entity_id
_entity_poly.type
_entity_poly.pdbx_seq_one_letter_code
_entity_poly.pdbx_strand_id
1 'polypeptide(L)'
;MLYIRYVFSCFLTFFRETFYNGKFWTVDTLFYTHSFNGITPKFTYCLFQTINWLKYNEASGVPSLSKDTIEKIKIKIPGLEEQNKIAKLMFALDERIATQSKIIDKLQSLIKGMEDNLLNNPLWEKTYLRSFMQFFSTNSLSWEQLSYDEGEIRNLHYGLIHGFQTRGINSASLPMIKNEAVPKQYTLCQVGDVAFADASEDTGEIAKSVEFVDTIEGDTICGLHTIHGRDIKNRTVVGFKGFAFNSRYFHNQIKRLAQGTKVFSITANNLSSCYVYLPDLETQKAIVELLKAYEAQLIINRMILKQYEKQKQYLLRQMFI
;
A
#
# COMPACT_ATOMS: atom_id res chain seq x y z
N MET A 1 -18.21 -27.80 29.33
CA MET A 1 -18.23 -28.34 27.96
C MET A 1 -17.87 -27.22 27.02
N LEU A 2 -16.65 -27.18 26.50
CA LEU A 2 -16.18 -26.16 25.56
C LEU A 2 -16.75 -26.49 24.18
N TYR A 3 -17.72 -25.71 23.71
CA TYR A 3 -18.24 -25.86 22.35
C TYR A 3 -17.31 -25.08 21.39
N ILE A 4 -16.53 -25.82 20.62
CA ILE A 4 -15.82 -25.27 19.46
C ILE A 4 -16.84 -25.22 18.33
N ARG A 5 -17.16 -24.03 17.83
CA ARG A 5 -18.14 -23.84 16.76
C ARG A 5 -17.48 -23.11 15.58
N TYR A 6 -17.78 -23.53 14.37
CA TYR A 6 -17.36 -22.91 13.13
C TYR A 6 -18.51 -22.09 12.59
N VAL A 7 -18.20 -20.90 12.11
CA VAL A 7 -19.21 -19.98 11.65
C VAL A 7 -18.91 -19.58 10.22
N PHE A 8 -19.86 -19.77 9.32
CA PHE A 8 -19.87 -19.15 8.02
C PHE A 8 -20.63 -17.84 8.08
N SER A 9 -19.99 -16.73 7.77
CA SER A 9 -20.70 -15.49 7.58
C SER A 9 -20.75 -15.17 6.09
N CYS A 10 -21.95 -15.04 5.56
CA CYS A 10 -22.20 -14.52 4.22
C CYS A 10 -22.37 -13.00 4.34
N PHE A 11 -21.30 -12.22 4.18
CA PHE A 11 -21.40 -10.76 4.07
C PHE A 11 -21.25 -10.33 2.62
N LEU A 12 -22.25 -9.67 2.13
CA LEU A 12 -22.52 -8.85 0.93
C LEU A 12 -21.62 -8.98 -0.33
N THR A 13 -20.36 -9.49 -0.26
CA THR A 13 -19.51 -9.67 -1.45
C THR A 13 -18.60 -10.89 -1.45
N PHE A 14 -18.33 -11.56 -0.30
CA PHE A 14 -17.42 -12.72 -0.23
C PHE A 14 -17.82 -13.67 0.89
N PHE A 15 -17.90 -14.95 0.57
CA PHE A 15 -18.01 -16.01 1.58
C PHE A 15 -16.71 -16.07 2.36
N ARG A 16 -16.77 -15.81 3.66
CA ARG A 16 -15.60 -15.79 4.55
C ARG A 16 -15.79 -16.79 5.68
N GLU A 17 -14.84 -17.72 5.79
CA GLU A 17 -14.78 -18.68 6.86
C GLU A 17 -14.14 -18.05 8.11
N THR A 18 -14.71 -18.37 9.28
CA THR A 18 -14.16 -17.92 10.57
C THR A 18 -14.10 -19.08 11.53
N PHE A 19 -12.95 -19.29 12.15
CA PHE A 19 -12.77 -20.21 13.28
C PHE A 19 -12.98 -19.46 14.57
N TYR A 20 -13.98 -19.91 15.36
CA TYR A 20 -14.26 -19.31 16.64
C TYR A 20 -14.34 -20.38 17.75
N ASN A 21 -13.70 -20.12 18.88
CA ASN A 21 -13.72 -20.97 20.05
C ASN A 21 -14.34 -20.22 21.23
N GLY A 22 -15.64 -20.43 21.48
CA GLY A 22 -16.36 -19.73 22.55
C GLY A 22 -17.86 -19.76 22.37
N LYS A 23 -18.57 -19.02 23.21
CA LYS A 23 -20.01 -18.81 23.09
C LYS A 23 -20.25 -17.69 22.07
N PHE A 24 -21.19 -17.90 21.16
CA PHE A 24 -21.58 -16.89 20.18
C PHE A 24 -23.09 -16.95 19.92
N TRP A 25 -23.60 -15.83 19.41
CA TRP A 25 -24.95 -15.70 18.91
C TRP A 25 -24.92 -15.64 17.39
N THR A 26 -25.90 -16.26 16.71
CA THR A 26 -26.01 -16.27 15.25
C THR A 26 -27.17 -15.41 14.77
N VAL A 27 -27.04 -14.86 13.56
CA VAL A 27 -28.11 -14.27 12.76
C VAL A 27 -28.45 -15.19 11.60
N ASP A 28 -29.58 -14.97 10.95
CA ASP A 28 -30.16 -15.88 9.94
C ASP A 28 -29.25 -16.11 8.71
N THR A 29 -28.32 -15.22 8.45
CA THR A 29 -27.40 -15.32 7.30
C THR A 29 -26.08 -16.05 7.60
N LEU A 30 -26.00 -16.73 8.77
CA LEU A 30 -24.77 -17.30 9.25
C LEU A 30 -24.91 -18.80 9.45
N PHE A 31 -24.10 -19.60 8.73
CA PHE A 31 -24.01 -21.05 8.94
C PHE A 31 -22.90 -21.39 9.91
N TYR A 32 -23.12 -22.41 10.75
CA TYR A 32 -22.09 -22.93 11.63
C TYR A 32 -22.12 -24.46 11.65
N THR A 33 -20.96 -25.07 11.90
CA THR A 33 -20.81 -26.52 12.03
C THR A 33 -20.78 -26.94 13.50
N HIS A 34 -21.40 -28.08 13.81
CA HIS A 34 -21.40 -28.70 15.15
C HIS A 34 -21.40 -30.22 15.03
N SER A 35 -21.26 -30.91 16.16
CA SER A 35 -21.38 -32.39 16.24
C SER A 35 -20.40 -33.10 15.28
N PHE A 36 -19.12 -32.81 15.45
CA PHE A 36 -18.06 -33.38 14.63
C PHE A 36 -17.91 -34.89 14.87
N ASN A 37 -18.08 -35.68 13.82
CA ASN A 37 -17.89 -37.13 13.84
C ASN A 37 -16.91 -37.53 12.73
N GLY A 38 -15.78 -38.13 13.10
CA GLY A 38 -14.74 -38.53 12.14
C GLY A 38 -13.94 -37.37 11.52
N ILE A 39 -14.24 -36.13 11.91
CA ILE A 39 -13.53 -34.94 11.43
C ILE A 39 -13.25 -33.99 12.61
N THR A 40 -12.09 -33.35 12.60
CA THR A 40 -11.75 -32.41 13.69
C THR A 40 -12.16 -30.98 13.30
N PRO A 41 -12.58 -30.14 14.26
CA PRO A 41 -13.00 -28.77 13.99
C PRO A 41 -11.96 -27.92 13.26
N LYS A 42 -10.71 -27.96 13.68
CA LYS A 42 -9.62 -27.19 13.06
C LYS A 42 -9.36 -27.63 11.62
N PHE A 43 -9.42 -28.92 11.34
CA PHE A 43 -9.28 -29.45 9.99
C PHE A 43 -10.45 -29.02 9.10
N THR A 44 -11.68 -29.06 9.64
CA THR A 44 -12.87 -28.57 8.92
C THR A 44 -12.72 -27.12 8.50
N TYR A 45 -12.21 -26.26 9.36
CA TYR A 45 -11.91 -24.87 9.03
C TYR A 45 -10.89 -24.76 7.89
N CYS A 46 -9.81 -25.52 7.93
CA CYS A 46 -8.81 -25.53 6.86
C CYS A 46 -9.39 -26.04 5.54
N LEU A 47 -10.20 -27.11 5.59
CA LEU A 47 -10.89 -27.68 4.43
C LEU A 47 -11.81 -26.63 3.78
N PHE A 48 -12.56 -25.88 4.56
CA PHE A 48 -13.48 -24.88 4.06
C PHE A 48 -12.79 -23.77 3.28
N GLN A 49 -11.56 -23.41 3.65
CA GLN A 49 -10.74 -22.45 2.91
C GLN A 49 -10.32 -22.93 1.51
N THR A 50 -10.46 -24.24 1.23
CA THR A 50 -10.17 -24.81 -0.10
C THR A 50 -11.39 -24.86 -1.01
N ILE A 51 -12.58 -24.69 -0.46
CA ILE A 51 -13.83 -24.76 -1.22
C ILE A 51 -14.06 -23.43 -1.95
N ASN A 52 -14.28 -23.50 -3.28
CA ASN A 52 -14.73 -22.35 -4.03
C ASN A 52 -16.25 -22.18 -3.85
N TRP A 53 -16.64 -21.48 -2.80
CA TRP A 53 -18.05 -21.25 -2.44
C TRP A 53 -18.87 -20.55 -3.53
N LEU A 54 -18.23 -19.73 -4.37
CA LEU A 54 -18.92 -19.07 -5.49
C LEU A 54 -19.49 -20.04 -6.51
N LYS A 55 -18.93 -21.24 -6.62
CA LYS A 55 -19.49 -22.29 -7.49
C LYS A 55 -20.84 -22.82 -7.00
N TYR A 56 -21.14 -22.63 -5.73
CA TYR A 56 -22.36 -23.09 -5.07
C TYR A 56 -23.35 -21.95 -4.82
N ASN A 57 -23.10 -20.77 -5.37
CA ASN A 57 -24.01 -19.63 -5.26
C ASN A 57 -25.33 -19.91 -5.98
N GLU A 58 -26.46 -19.73 -5.29
CA GLU A 58 -27.81 -20.00 -5.77
C GLU A 58 -28.55 -18.74 -6.23
N ALA A 59 -27.96 -17.56 -6.04
CA ALA A 59 -28.60 -16.30 -6.37
C ALA A 59 -27.92 -15.56 -7.53
N SER A 60 -28.71 -14.88 -8.34
CA SER A 60 -28.24 -14.02 -9.43
C SER A 60 -27.82 -12.61 -8.98
N GLY A 61 -28.24 -12.20 -7.80
CA GLY A 61 -27.96 -10.89 -7.20
C GLY A 61 -26.93 -10.98 -6.07
N VAL A 62 -27.38 -10.78 -4.84
CA VAL A 62 -26.50 -10.97 -3.66
C VAL A 62 -26.19 -12.44 -3.50
N PRO A 63 -24.91 -12.85 -3.46
CA PRO A 63 -24.54 -14.25 -3.31
C PRO A 63 -25.17 -14.90 -2.09
N SER A 64 -25.78 -16.07 -2.26
CA SER A 64 -26.40 -16.83 -1.18
C SER A 64 -26.10 -18.32 -1.29
N LEU A 65 -26.10 -19.00 -0.15
CA LEU A 65 -25.97 -20.45 -0.02
C LEU A 65 -27.13 -21.01 0.78
N SER A 66 -27.57 -22.21 0.46
CA SER A 66 -28.50 -22.95 1.28
C SER A 66 -27.78 -23.99 2.14
N LYS A 67 -28.40 -24.38 3.27
CA LYS A 67 -27.93 -25.48 4.09
C LYS A 67 -27.83 -26.78 3.29
N ASP A 68 -28.85 -27.06 2.49
CA ASP A 68 -28.95 -28.27 1.66
C ASP A 68 -27.80 -28.37 0.64
N THR A 69 -27.40 -27.25 0.06
CA THR A 69 -26.26 -27.20 -0.87
C THR A 69 -24.96 -27.49 -0.16
N ILE A 70 -24.75 -26.91 1.03
CA ILE A 70 -23.54 -27.16 1.85
C ILE A 70 -23.45 -28.64 2.23
N GLU A 71 -24.54 -29.26 2.69
CA GLU A 71 -24.59 -30.64 3.13
C GLU A 71 -24.37 -31.66 1.99
N LYS A 72 -24.64 -31.30 0.75
CA LYS A 72 -24.42 -32.14 -0.45
C LYS A 72 -22.99 -32.14 -0.96
N ILE A 73 -22.13 -31.25 -0.45
CA ILE A 73 -20.73 -31.18 -0.89
C ILE A 73 -19.98 -32.43 -0.43
N LYS A 74 -19.55 -33.23 -1.41
CA LYS A 74 -18.76 -34.44 -1.15
C LYS A 74 -17.30 -34.07 -0.97
N ILE A 75 -16.71 -34.52 0.15
CA ILE A 75 -15.31 -34.26 0.50
C ILE A 75 -14.63 -35.59 0.84
N LYS A 76 -13.34 -35.67 0.55
CA LYS A 76 -12.48 -36.77 1.03
C LYS A 76 -11.72 -36.27 2.26
N ILE A 77 -11.69 -37.06 3.32
CA ILE A 77 -10.99 -36.71 4.56
C ILE A 77 -10.00 -37.79 4.93
N PRO A 78 -8.79 -37.48 5.39
CA PRO A 78 -7.84 -38.46 5.91
C PRO A 78 -8.22 -38.90 7.33
N GLY A 79 -7.47 -39.84 7.89
CA GLY A 79 -7.65 -40.25 9.29
C GLY A 79 -7.41 -39.11 10.29
N LEU A 80 -7.95 -39.25 11.50
CA LEU A 80 -7.91 -38.18 12.51
C LEU A 80 -6.49 -37.73 12.89
N GLU A 81 -5.51 -38.62 12.87
CA GLU A 81 -4.11 -38.26 13.14
C GLU A 81 -3.55 -37.31 12.08
N GLU A 82 -3.80 -37.61 10.81
CA GLU A 82 -3.37 -36.78 9.67
C GLU A 82 -4.12 -35.46 9.68
N GLN A 83 -5.41 -35.45 9.94
CA GLN A 83 -6.19 -34.21 10.12
C GLN A 83 -5.55 -33.28 11.16
N ASN A 84 -5.12 -33.84 12.31
CA ASN A 84 -4.49 -33.05 13.37
C ASN A 84 -3.13 -32.50 12.95
N LYS A 85 -2.32 -33.25 12.18
CA LYS A 85 -1.02 -32.79 11.67
C LYS A 85 -1.23 -31.62 10.69
N ILE A 86 -2.15 -31.77 9.73
CA ILE A 86 -2.49 -30.73 8.76
C ILE A 86 -3.01 -29.48 9.47
N ALA A 87 -3.98 -29.63 10.36
CA ALA A 87 -4.55 -28.51 11.10
C ALA A 87 -3.49 -27.76 11.92
N LYS A 88 -2.59 -28.51 12.62
CA LYS A 88 -1.51 -27.90 13.40
C LYS A 88 -0.58 -27.06 12.54
N LEU A 89 -0.21 -27.55 11.34
CA LEU A 89 0.64 -26.83 10.40
C LEU A 89 -0.06 -25.55 9.89
N MET A 90 -1.32 -25.66 9.47
CA MET A 90 -2.09 -24.51 8.95
C MET A 90 -2.30 -23.43 10.02
N PHE A 91 -2.66 -23.80 11.23
CA PHE A 91 -2.82 -22.86 12.33
C PHE A 91 -1.50 -22.19 12.74
N ALA A 92 -0.37 -22.91 12.69
CA ALA A 92 0.94 -22.31 12.92
C ALA A 92 1.30 -21.25 11.85
N LEU A 93 0.91 -21.47 10.59
CA LEU A 93 1.06 -20.46 9.52
C LEU A 93 0.12 -19.27 9.74
N ASP A 94 -1.12 -19.49 10.15
CA ASP A 94 -2.06 -18.41 10.46
C ASP A 94 -1.55 -17.54 11.62
N GLU A 95 -0.96 -18.13 12.64
CA GLU A 95 -0.34 -17.41 13.75
C GLU A 95 0.86 -16.57 13.28
N ARG A 96 1.70 -17.11 12.38
CA ARG A 96 2.81 -16.36 11.77
C ARG A 96 2.31 -15.19 10.93
N ILE A 97 1.28 -15.40 10.10
CA ILE A 97 0.65 -14.34 9.29
C ILE A 97 0.10 -13.23 10.19
N ALA A 98 -0.66 -13.60 11.22
CA ALA A 98 -1.23 -12.65 12.17
C ALA A 98 -0.14 -11.88 12.95
N THR A 99 0.93 -12.55 13.36
CA THR A 99 2.07 -11.92 14.04
C THR A 99 2.80 -10.96 13.12
N GLN A 100 3.05 -11.38 11.87
CA GLN A 100 3.70 -10.55 10.86
C GLN A 100 2.89 -9.28 10.53
N SER A 101 1.56 -9.39 10.42
CA SER A 101 0.67 -8.24 10.26
C SER A 101 0.80 -7.25 11.42
N LYS A 102 0.79 -7.74 12.68
CA LYS A 102 0.98 -6.89 13.87
C LYS A 102 2.35 -6.18 13.89
N ILE A 103 3.41 -6.84 13.40
CA ILE A 103 4.73 -6.21 13.27
C ILE A 103 4.67 -5.07 12.27
N ILE A 104 4.04 -5.28 11.11
CA ILE A 104 3.85 -4.26 10.07
C ILE A 104 3.08 -3.06 10.64
N ASP A 105 1.95 -3.28 11.32
CA ASP A 105 1.15 -2.23 11.93
C ASP A 105 1.95 -1.40 12.96
N LYS A 106 2.75 -2.07 13.79
CA LYS A 106 3.62 -1.40 14.77
C LYS A 106 4.72 -0.58 14.09
N LEU A 107 5.37 -1.12 13.04
CA LEU A 107 6.39 -0.39 12.27
C LEU A 107 5.80 0.85 11.59
N GLN A 108 4.62 0.74 10.97
CA GLN A 108 3.94 1.87 10.36
C GLN A 108 3.61 2.97 11.38
N SER A 109 3.12 2.58 12.57
CA SER A 109 2.81 3.51 13.65
C SER A 109 4.08 4.19 14.18
N LEU A 110 5.19 3.44 14.30
CA LEU A 110 6.48 3.96 14.74
C LEU A 110 7.03 4.98 13.72
N ILE A 111 7.06 4.61 12.43
CA ILE A 111 7.53 5.50 11.35
C ILE A 111 6.75 6.81 11.38
N LYS A 112 5.41 6.74 11.45
CA LYS A 112 4.57 7.93 11.51
C LYS A 112 4.86 8.81 12.74
N GLY A 113 5.04 8.20 13.92
CA GLY A 113 5.40 8.94 15.13
C GLY A 113 6.78 9.60 15.03
N MET A 114 7.74 8.92 14.38
CA MET A 114 9.08 9.48 14.14
C MET A 114 9.03 10.62 13.11
N GLU A 115 8.30 10.48 12.00
CA GLU A 115 8.08 11.55 11.03
C GLU A 115 7.47 12.78 11.71
N ASP A 116 6.44 12.62 12.53
CA ASP A 116 5.79 13.72 13.26
C ASP A 116 6.75 14.44 14.20
N ASN A 117 7.67 13.73 14.87
CA ASN A 117 8.62 14.31 15.81
C ASN A 117 9.86 14.92 15.12
N LEU A 118 10.39 14.22 14.10
CA LEU A 118 11.65 14.60 13.44
C LEU A 118 11.48 15.62 12.33
N LEU A 119 10.28 15.78 11.77
CA LEU A 119 10.04 16.67 10.63
C LEU A 119 9.20 17.91 11.00
N ASN A 120 8.76 17.99 12.26
CA ASN A 120 7.91 19.07 12.76
C ASN A 120 8.48 19.65 14.08
N ASN A 121 9.75 19.97 14.09
CA ASN A 121 10.37 20.58 15.27
C ASN A 121 10.39 22.11 15.13
N PRO A 122 9.59 22.86 15.91
CA PRO A 122 9.50 24.33 15.79
C PRO A 122 10.78 25.06 16.26
N LEU A 123 11.75 24.35 16.83
CA LEU A 123 13.05 24.92 17.16
C LEU A 123 13.96 25.06 15.93
N TRP A 124 13.63 24.39 14.83
CA TRP A 124 14.35 24.52 13.58
C TRP A 124 13.88 25.72 12.76
N GLU A 125 14.66 26.10 11.75
CA GLU A 125 14.33 27.23 10.90
C GLU A 125 13.05 26.97 10.10
N LYS A 126 12.04 27.80 10.30
CA LYS A 126 10.83 27.81 9.48
C LYS A 126 11.13 28.36 8.11
N THR A 127 11.15 27.51 7.09
CA THR A 127 11.57 27.85 5.74
C THR A 127 10.43 27.65 4.74
N TYR A 128 10.00 28.70 4.07
CA TYR A 128 8.97 28.65 3.03
C TYR A 128 9.55 28.09 1.73
N LEU A 129 8.75 27.25 1.01
CA LEU A 129 9.22 26.63 -0.24
C LEU A 129 9.65 27.67 -1.26
N ARG A 130 8.93 28.79 -1.38
CA ARG A 130 9.29 29.90 -2.28
C ARG A 130 10.69 30.48 -2.09
N SER A 131 11.29 30.28 -0.92
CA SER A 131 12.61 30.82 -0.62
C SER A 131 13.77 29.99 -1.15
N PHE A 132 13.55 28.70 -1.45
CA PHE A 132 14.58 27.77 -1.89
C PHE A 132 14.18 26.84 -3.03
N MET A 133 12.87 26.64 -3.27
CA MET A 133 12.36 25.78 -4.35
C MET A 133 12.03 26.60 -5.60
N GLN A 134 12.40 26.10 -6.77
CA GLN A 134 11.90 26.51 -8.06
C GLN A 134 10.97 25.43 -8.59
N PHE A 135 9.83 25.84 -9.15
CA PHE A 135 8.87 24.95 -9.77
C PHE A 135 8.89 25.10 -11.28
N PHE A 136 8.76 23.98 -12.00
CA PHE A 136 8.79 23.91 -13.45
C PHE A 136 7.45 23.38 -13.97
N SER A 137 7.09 23.81 -15.17
CA SER A 137 5.96 23.26 -15.90
C SER A 137 6.25 21.83 -16.35
N THR A 138 5.22 21.03 -16.40
CA THR A 138 5.27 19.62 -16.80
C THR A 138 4.46 19.40 -18.09
N ASN A 139 4.58 18.22 -18.70
CA ASN A 139 3.82 17.87 -19.88
C ASN A 139 2.42 17.33 -19.53
N SER A 140 1.56 17.19 -20.55
CA SER A 140 0.19 16.69 -20.42
C SER A 140 -0.03 15.33 -21.11
N LEU A 141 1.04 14.52 -21.23
CA LEU A 141 0.98 13.22 -21.90
C LEU A 141 0.13 12.23 -21.13
N SER A 142 -0.84 11.60 -21.81
CA SER A 142 -1.67 10.53 -21.27
C SER A 142 -0.93 9.18 -21.30
N TRP A 143 -1.50 8.16 -20.63
CA TRP A 143 -0.96 6.80 -20.65
C TRP A 143 -0.81 6.19 -22.05
N GLU A 144 -1.66 6.57 -23.00
CA GLU A 144 -1.61 6.08 -24.38
C GLU A 144 -0.33 6.52 -25.11
N GLN A 145 0.29 7.61 -24.66
CA GLN A 145 1.52 8.17 -25.20
C GLN A 145 2.78 7.65 -24.51
N LEU A 146 2.62 6.74 -23.53
CA LEU A 146 3.69 6.13 -22.75
C LEU A 146 3.83 4.65 -23.08
N SER A 147 5.05 4.11 -22.94
CA SER A 147 5.38 2.71 -23.16
C SER A 147 6.48 2.26 -22.19
N TYR A 148 6.50 0.98 -21.83
CA TYR A 148 7.62 0.37 -21.11
C TYR A 148 8.63 -0.30 -22.02
N ASP A 149 8.29 -0.44 -23.32
CA ASP A 149 9.07 -1.24 -24.27
C ASP A 149 9.83 -0.34 -25.29
N GLU A 150 9.37 0.89 -25.50
CA GLU A 150 9.93 1.81 -26.51
C GLU A 150 9.96 3.26 -26.01
N GLY A 151 10.95 4.03 -26.49
CA GLY A 151 11.17 5.43 -26.18
C GLY A 151 12.56 5.66 -25.59
N GLU A 152 12.94 6.94 -25.49
CA GLU A 152 14.24 7.35 -24.95
C GLU A 152 14.08 8.19 -23.67
N ILE A 153 13.00 8.96 -23.54
CA ILE A 153 12.75 9.86 -22.42
C ILE A 153 11.74 9.24 -21.47
N ARG A 154 12.11 9.05 -20.23
CA ARG A 154 11.23 8.53 -19.17
C ARG A 154 10.27 9.61 -18.67
N ASN A 155 9.07 9.21 -18.31
CA ASN A 155 8.01 10.14 -17.88
C ASN A 155 7.38 9.69 -16.55
N LEU A 156 7.44 10.56 -15.56
CA LEU A 156 6.77 10.34 -14.28
C LEU A 156 5.33 10.85 -14.33
N HIS A 157 4.39 9.98 -14.62
CA HIS A 157 2.96 10.26 -14.58
C HIS A 157 2.45 10.27 -13.12
N TYR A 158 1.50 11.18 -12.76
CA TYR A 158 0.99 11.32 -11.38
C TYR A 158 0.44 10.01 -10.79
N GLY A 159 -0.21 9.17 -11.61
CA GLY A 159 -0.75 7.87 -11.17
C GLY A 159 0.31 6.93 -10.59
N LEU A 160 1.58 7.06 -11.01
CA LEU A 160 2.69 6.31 -10.45
C LEU A 160 3.06 6.78 -9.04
N ILE A 161 2.95 8.10 -8.77
CA ILE A 161 3.26 8.68 -7.45
C ILE A 161 2.39 8.04 -6.37
N HIS A 162 1.11 7.80 -6.65
CA HIS A 162 0.18 7.14 -5.71
C HIS A 162 0.53 5.67 -5.47
N GLY A 163 1.15 4.99 -6.44
CA GLY A 163 1.54 3.58 -6.36
C GLY A 163 2.87 3.32 -5.63
N PHE A 164 3.74 4.31 -5.48
CA PHE A 164 5.03 4.11 -4.84
C PHE A 164 4.89 3.87 -3.33
N GLN A 165 5.66 2.90 -2.84
CA GLN A 165 5.71 2.53 -1.42
C GLN A 165 6.79 3.31 -0.64
N THR A 166 7.74 3.90 -1.33
CA THR A 166 8.84 4.71 -0.78
C THR A 166 8.69 6.17 -1.17
N ARG A 167 9.32 7.06 -0.39
CA ARG A 167 9.40 8.50 -0.68
C ARG A 167 10.46 8.82 -1.75
N GLY A 168 11.38 7.91 -1.96
CA GLY A 168 12.38 7.99 -3.03
C GLY A 168 11.95 7.19 -4.25
N ILE A 169 12.32 7.64 -5.44
CA ILE A 169 12.03 6.98 -6.70
C ILE A 169 13.31 6.69 -7.48
N ASN A 170 13.35 5.51 -8.11
CA ASN A 170 14.32 5.16 -9.13
C ASN A 170 13.69 5.35 -10.51
N SER A 171 14.32 6.17 -11.36
CA SER A 171 13.82 6.50 -12.69
C SER A 171 13.76 5.30 -13.63
N ALA A 172 14.58 4.27 -13.44
CA ALA A 172 14.61 3.07 -14.28
C ALA A 172 13.28 2.32 -14.37
N SER A 173 12.41 2.47 -13.36
CA SER A 173 11.09 1.85 -13.31
C SER A 173 9.98 2.63 -14.03
N LEU A 174 10.28 3.82 -14.56
CA LEU A 174 9.31 4.69 -15.21
C LEU A 174 9.08 4.29 -16.67
N PRO A 175 7.86 4.49 -17.20
CA PRO A 175 7.60 4.33 -18.62
C PRO A 175 8.33 5.41 -19.42
N MET A 176 8.56 5.13 -20.68
CA MET A 176 9.17 6.04 -21.65
C MET A 176 8.08 6.70 -22.52
N ILE A 177 8.39 7.87 -23.05
CA ILE A 177 7.53 8.58 -23.99
C ILE A 177 7.72 7.98 -25.38
N LYS A 178 6.62 7.62 -26.06
CA LYS A 178 6.67 7.17 -27.45
C LYS A 178 7.28 8.26 -28.35
N ASN A 179 8.10 7.86 -29.32
CA ASN A 179 8.92 8.80 -30.11
C ASN A 179 8.10 9.91 -30.78
N GLU A 180 6.88 9.61 -31.24
CA GLU A 180 5.99 10.57 -31.87
C GLU A 180 5.35 11.56 -30.89
N ALA A 181 5.41 11.29 -29.60
CA ALA A 181 4.79 12.07 -28.54
C ALA A 181 5.75 12.95 -27.74
N VAL A 182 7.04 12.96 -28.09
CA VAL A 182 8.06 13.71 -27.34
C VAL A 182 7.75 15.21 -27.38
N PRO A 183 7.62 15.90 -26.22
CA PRO A 183 7.34 17.33 -26.16
C PRO A 183 8.50 18.14 -26.75
N LYS A 184 8.17 19.27 -27.40
CA LYS A 184 9.20 20.20 -27.97
C LYS A 184 10.03 20.90 -26.88
N GLN A 185 9.47 21.10 -25.71
CA GLN A 185 10.13 21.73 -24.55
C GLN A 185 9.80 20.98 -23.30
N TYR A 186 10.81 20.72 -22.49
CA TYR A 186 10.67 20.02 -21.21
C TYR A 186 11.85 20.35 -20.29
N THR A 187 11.68 20.11 -19.01
CA THR A 187 12.73 20.25 -17.99
C THR A 187 13.13 18.86 -17.50
N LEU A 188 14.41 18.53 -17.66
CA LEU A 188 14.96 17.26 -17.17
C LEU A 188 14.99 17.24 -15.64
N CYS A 189 14.62 16.10 -15.07
CA CYS A 189 14.75 15.83 -13.65
C CYS A 189 16.23 15.64 -13.28
N GLN A 190 16.58 16.03 -12.08
CA GLN A 190 17.91 15.86 -11.48
C GLN A 190 17.76 15.13 -10.14
N VAL A 191 18.84 14.50 -9.69
CA VAL A 191 18.88 13.91 -8.33
C VAL A 191 18.58 15.00 -7.30
N GLY A 192 17.66 14.71 -6.40
CA GLY A 192 17.15 15.69 -5.44
C GLY A 192 15.93 16.49 -5.91
N ASP A 193 15.49 16.39 -7.15
CA ASP A 193 14.21 16.97 -7.58
C ASP A 193 13.03 16.21 -6.95
N VAL A 194 11.92 16.90 -6.82
CA VAL A 194 10.67 16.37 -6.27
C VAL A 194 9.54 16.53 -7.28
N ALA A 195 8.72 15.51 -7.42
CA ALA A 195 7.46 15.58 -8.12
C ALA A 195 6.29 15.44 -7.13
N PHE A 196 5.32 16.35 -7.22
CA PHE A 196 4.08 16.33 -6.43
C PHE A 196 2.92 15.95 -7.35
N ALA A 197 2.00 15.09 -6.91
CA ALA A 197 0.73 14.89 -7.62
C ALA A 197 -0.18 16.11 -7.41
N ASP A 198 -0.54 16.82 -8.48
CA ASP A 198 -1.33 18.05 -8.39
C ASP A 198 -2.83 17.82 -8.29
N ALA A 199 -3.29 16.58 -8.48
CA ALA A 199 -4.69 16.19 -8.44
C ALA A 199 -4.88 14.84 -7.68
N SER A 200 -5.96 14.73 -6.92
CA SER A 200 -6.37 13.48 -6.24
C SER A 200 -7.87 13.51 -5.91
N GLU A 201 -8.52 12.36 -5.94
CA GLU A 201 -9.88 12.17 -5.43
C GLU A 201 -9.92 12.11 -3.89
N ASP A 202 -8.79 11.80 -3.24
CA ASP A 202 -8.63 11.75 -1.80
C ASP A 202 -7.84 12.96 -1.29
N THR A 203 -8.42 13.71 -0.35
CA THR A 203 -7.72 14.81 0.35
C THR A 203 -6.49 14.34 1.12
N GLY A 204 -6.40 13.05 1.45
CA GLY A 204 -5.25 12.42 2.08
C GLY A 204 -4.06 12.20 1.14
N GLU A 205 -4.28 12.20 -0.17
CA GLU A 205 -3.29 11.87 -1.19
C GLU A 205 -2.90 13.07 -2.09
N ILE A 206 -3.59 14.22 -1.97
CA ILE A 206 -3.25 15.42 -2.73
C ILE A 206 -1.87 15.95 -2.36
N ALA A 207 -1.08 16.36 -3.33
CA ALA A 207 0.32 16.75 -3.23
C ALA A 207 1.24 15.65 -2.63
N LYS A 208 0.82 14.38 -2.67
CA LYS A 208 1.75 13.27 -2.42
C LYS A 208 2.98 13.46 -3.30
N SER A 209 4.16 13.30 -2.73
CA SER A 209 5.40 13.61 -3.42
C SER A 209 6.37 12.44 -3.43
N VAL A 210 7.22 12.43 -4.44
CA VAL A 210 8.37 11.52 -4.55
C VAL A 210 9.61 12.34 -4.88
N GLU A 211 10.75 11.94 -4.35
CA GLU A 211 12.05 12.58 -4.62
C GLU A 211 12.93 11.64 -5.46
N PHE A 212 13.60 12.18 -6.46
CA PHE A 212 14.58 11.44 -7.23
C PHE A 212 15.86 11.28 -6.39
N VAL A 213 16.04 10.11 -5.77
CA VAL A 213 17.10 9.88 -4.78
C VAL A 213 18.30 9.12 -5.31
N ASP A 214 18.13 8.43 -6.45
CA ASP A 214 19.18 7.66 -7.10
C ASP A 214 19.63 8.32 -8.40
N THR A 215 20.72 7.83 -8.97
CA THR A 215 21.20 8.24 -10.30
C THR A 215 20.07 8.10 -11.30
N ILE A 216 19.78 9.18 -12.02
CA ILE A 216 18.76 9.18 -13.07
C ILE A 216 19.36 8.54 -14.32
N GLU A 217 18.81 7.38 -14.70
CA GLU A 217 19.20 6.70 -15.93
C GLU A 217 18.46 7.31 -17.12
N GLY A 218 19.23 7.89 -18.05
CA GLY A 218 18.68 8.55 -19.23
C GLY A 218 17.91 9.83 -18.92
N ASP A 219 17.34 10.44 -19.94
CA ASP A 219 16.51 11.62 -19.80
C ASP A 219 15.19 11.27 -19.11
N THR A 220 14.86 11.99 -18.05
CA THR A 220 13.62 11.80 -17.28
C THR A 220 12.93 13.13 -17.06
N ILE A 221 11.61 13.17 -17.24
CA ILE A 221 10.79 14.36 -17.03
C ILE A 221 9.55 14.07 -16.20
N CYS A 222 9.03 15.10 -15.53
CA CYS A 222 7.75 15.02 -14.84
C CYS A 222 6.59 15.19 -15.83
N GLY A 223 5.55 14.38 -15.67
CA GLY A 223 4.45 14.23 -16.61
C GLY A 223 3.13 14.85 -16.16
N LEU A 224 2.05 14.36 -16.76
CA LEU A 224 0.68 14.82 -16.52
C LEU A 224 0.33 14.82 -15.02
N HIS A 225 -0.33 15.89 -14.60
CA HIS A 225 -0.79 16.08 -13.23
C HIS A 225 0.31 15.95 -12.17
N THR A 226 1.50 16.46 -12.52
CA THR A 226 2.60 16.60 -11.56
C THR A 226 3.07 18.05 -11.48
N ILE A 227 3.64 18.45 -10.35
CA ILE A 227 4.38 19.68 -10.16
C ILE A 227 5.83 19.29 -9.90
N HIS A 228 6.73 19.71 -10.78
CA HIS A 228 8.17 19.46 -10.67
C HIS A 228 8.82 20.56 -9.84
N GLY A 229 9.51 20.22 -8.76
CA GLY A 229 10.20 21.16 -7.87
C GLY A 229 11.67 20.82 -7.66
N ARG A 230 12.54 21.83 -7.64
CA ARG A 230 13.99 21.73 -7.44
C ARG A 230 14.45 22.66 -6.34
N ASP A 231 15.27 22.17 -5.42
CA ASP A 231 15.99 23.00 -4.46
C ASP A 231 17.17 23.68 -5.14
N ILE A 232 17.02 24.97 -5.45
CA ILE A 232 18.05 25.78 -6.13
C ILE A 232 19.02 26.47 -5.16
N LYS A 233 18.85 26.25 -3.84
CA LYS A 233 19.67 26.86 -2.80
C LYS A 233 20.47 25.84 -1.98
N ASN A 234 20.38 24.55 -2.33
CA ASN A 234 21.02 23.46 -1.60
C ASN A 234 20.71 23.48 -0.09
N ARG A 235 19.44 23.79 0.26
CA ARG A 235 18.97 23.83 1.65
C ARG A 235 18.63 22.46 2.21
N THR A 236 18.53 21.45 1.34
CA THR A 236 18.10 20.11 1.71
C THR A 236 19.05 19.05 1.17
N VAL A 237 19.31 18.01 1.95
CA VAL A 237 20.00 16.81 1.47
C VAL A 237 19.03 15.97 0.62
N VAL A 238 19.60 15.15 -0.30
CA VAL A 238 18.83 14.21 -1.11
C VAL A 238 18.13 13.17 -0.20
N GLY A 239 16.85 12.98 -0.42
CA GLY A 239 15.96 12.11 0.38
C GLY A 239 15.19 12.84 1.47
N PHE A 240 15.62 14.01 1.93
CA PHE A 240 14.93 14.74 3.00
C PHE A 240 13.57 15.28 2.56
N LYS A 241 13.48 15.83 1.34
CA LYS A 241 12.23 16.39 0.79
C LYS A 241 11.15 15.32 0.63
N GLY A 242 11.54 14.11 0.23
CA GLY A 242 10.61 12.98 0.11
C GLY A 242 9.88 12.68 1.41
N PHE A 243 10.56 12.77 2.57
CA PHE A 243 9.93 12.63 3.88
C PHE A 243 9.21 13.89 4.33
N ALA A 244 9.88 15.06 4.24
CA ALA A 244 9.34 16.31 4.75
C ALA A 244 8.02 16.71 4.09
N PHE A 245 7.92 16.57 2.75
CA PHE A 245 6.73 16.94 1.99
C PHE A 245 5.59 15.90 2.06
N ASN A 246 5.85 14.69 2.53
CA ASN A 246 4.83 13.70 2.85
C ASN A 246 4.47 13.64 4.35
N SER A 247 5.12 14.48 5.19
CA SER A 247 4.81 14.53 6.61
C SER A 247 3.38 15.02 6.86
N ARG A 248 2.76 14.53 7.94
CA ARG A 248 1.42 14.97 8.35
C ARG A 248 1.33 16.49 8.53
N TYR A 249 2.40 17.09 9.04
CA TYR A 249 2.46 18.53 9.26
C TYR A 249 2.42 19.31 7.93
N PHE A 250 3.23 18.93 6.94
CA PHE A 250 3.20 19.55 5.62
C PHE A 250 1.85 19.30 4.94
N HIS A 251 1.36 18.09 5.02
CA HIS A 251 0.08 17.71 4.40
C HIS A 251 -1.13 18.48 4.98
N ASN A 252 -1.11 18.83 6.27
CA ASN A 252 -2.13 19.68 6.87
C ASN A 252 -2.16 21.10 6.29
N GLN A 253 -1.03 21.61 5.77
CA GLN A 253 -1.00 22.89 5.05
C GLN A 253 -1.63 22.72 3.67
N ILE A 254 -1.29 21.63 2.97
CA ILE A 254 -1.86 21.29 1.66
C ILE A 254 -3.38 21.19 1.72
N LYS A 255 -3.95 20.47 2.69
CA LYS A 255 -5.41 20.32 2.85
C LYS A 255 -6.17 21.64 2.97
N ARG A 256 -5.54 22.67 3.51
CA ARG A 256 -6.14 24.01 3.63
C ARG A 256 -6.10 24.82 2.34
N LEU A 257 -5.21 24.45 1.41
CA LEU A 257 -4.96 25.14 0.15
C LEU A 257 -5.55 24.43 -1.06
N ALA A 258 -5.85 23.12 -0.90
CA ALA A 258 -6.44 22.31 -1.95
C ALA A 258 -7.85 22.81 -2.31
N GLN A 259 -8.15 22.83 -3.60
CA GLN A 259 -9.41 23.28 -4.16
C GLN A 259 -10.12 22.12 -4.87
N GLY A 260 -11.43 22.08 -4.79
CA GLY A 260 -12.26 21.04 -5.43
C GLY A 260 -13.25 20.40 -4.48
N THR A 261 -14.20 19.64 -5.03
CA THR A 261 -15.26 18.94 -4.27
C THR A 261 -15.24 17.43 -4.47
N LYS A 262 -14.89 16.95 -5.68
CA LYS A 262 -14.74 15.52 -6.01
C LYS A 262 -13.29 15.18 -6.34
N VAL A 263 -12.65 16.04 -7.13
CA VAL A 263 -11.23 15.98 -7.40
C VAL A 263 -10.61 17.22 -6.77
N PHE A 264 -9.66 17.03 -5.89
CA PHE A 264 -8.90 18.09 -5.24
C PHE A 264 -7.67 18.40 -6.08
N SER A 265 -7.33 19.68 -6.21
CA SER A 265 -6.15 20.12 -6.94
C SER A 265 -5.34 21.13 -6.14
N ILE A 266 -4.05 21.22 -6.44
CA ILE A 266 -3.13 22.18 -5.87
C ILE A 266 -2.22 22.76 -6.99
N THR A 267 -1.82 24.01 -6.84
CA THR A 267 -0.93 24.67 -7.80
C THR A 267 0.48 24.85 -7.23
N ALA A 268 1.46 25.07 -8.10
CA ALA A 268 2.83 25.43 -7.70
C ALA A 268 2.85 26.69 -6.80
N ASN A 269 1.94 27.64 -7.04
CA ASN A 269 1.81 28.84 -6.21
C ASN A 269 1.33 28.53 -4.80
N ASN A 270 0.37 27.60 -4.66
CA ASN A 270 -0.07 27.11 -3.36
C ASN A 270 1.09 26.42 -2.61
N LEU A 271 1.83 25.51 -3.29
CA LEU A 271 3.01 24.86 -2.73
C LEU A 271 4.07 25.86 -2.28
N SER A 272 4.33 26.91 -3.08
CA SER A 272 5.27 27.98 -2.75
C SER A 272 4.99 28.67 -1.41
N SER A 273 3.72 28.74 -1.00
CA SER A 273 3.29 29.34 0.26
C SER A 273 3.40 28.41 1.46
N CYS A 274 3.61 27.11 1.25
CA CYS A 274 3.85 26.12 2.30
C CYS A 274 5.27 26.28 2.86
N TYR A 275 5.48 25.72 4.04
CA TYR A 275 6.77 25.76 4.71
C TYR A 275 7.12 24.42 5.37
N VAL A 276 8.39 24.22 5.59
CA VAL A 276 8.96 23.12 6.37
C VAL A 276 9.88 23.67 7.46
N TYR A 277 10.14 22.87 8.46
CA TYR A 277 11.21 23.16 9.43
C TYR A 277 12.49 22.47 8.97
N LEU A 278 13.56 23.25 8.76
CA LEU A 278 14.83 22.75 8.28
C LEU A 278 15.89 22.77 9.39
N PRO A 279 16.38 21.60 9.82
CA PRO A 279 17.60 21.53 10.61
C PRO A 279 18.83 21.77 9.71
N ASP A 280 20.03 21.76 10.32
CA ASP A 280 21.28 21.72 9.56
C ASP A 280 21.37 20.45 8.70
N LEU A 281 22.26 20.49 7.68
CA LEU A 281 22.37 19.41 6.68
C LEU A 281 22.83 18.06 7.29
N GLU A 282 23.61 18.09 8.36
CA GLU A 282 24.04 16.84 9.03
C GLU A 282 22.88 16.18 9.78
N THR A 283 22.10 16.97 10.48
CA THR A 283 20.86 16.49 11.12
C THR A 283 19.87 15.97 10.08
N GLN A 284 19.69 16.66 8.93
CA GLN A 284 18.86 16.17 7.84
C GLN A 284 19.33 14.81 7.33
N LYS A 285 20.64 14.62 7.15
CA LYS A 285 21.23 13.35 6.70
C LYS A 285 20.94 12.22 7.67
N ALA A 286 21.15 12.46 8.97
CA ALA A 286 20.85 11.48 10.01
C ALA A 286 19.36 11.08 10.03
N ILE A 287 18.46 12.05 9.85
CA ILE A 287 16.99 11.80 9.74
C ILE A 287 16.68 10.93 8.53
N VAL A 288 17.25 11.25 7.37
CA VAL A 288 17.04 10.49 6.12
C VAL A 288 17.52 9.05 6.27
N GLU A 289 18.72 8.83 6.80
CA GLU A 289 19.28 7.51 7.01
C GLU A 289 18.39 6.66 7.95
N LEU A 290 17.93 7.26 9.03
CA LEU A 290 17.06 6.61 10.00
C LEU A 290 15.71 6.22 9.38
N LEU A 291 15.02 7.16 8.72
CA LEU A 291 13.70 6.91 8.13
C LEU A 291 13.78 5.91 6.96
N LYS A 292 14.80 6.00 6.11
CA LYS A 292 15.06 5.01 5.04
C LYS A 292 15.27 3.59 5.59
N ALA A 293 16.00 3.46 6.71
CA ALA A 293 16.20 2.15 7.35
C ALA A 293 14.88 1.52 7.81
N TYR A 294 13.99 2.32 8.40
CA TYR A 294 12.66 1.84 8.81
C TYR A 294 11.73 1.56 7.62
N GLU A 295 11.77 2.36 6.55
CA GLU A 295 11.03 2.05 5.31
C GLU A 295 11.50 0.73 4.70
N ALA A 296 12.81 0.50 4.60
CA ALA A 296 13.37 -0.76 4.11
C ALA A 296 12.90 -1.94 4.96
N GLN A 297 12.90 -1.78 6.29
CA GLN A 297 12.39 -2.82 7.19
C GLN A 297 10.90 -3.10 6.99
N LEU A 298 10.09 -2.07 6.79
CA LEU A 298 8.66 -2.21 6.50
C LEU A 298 8.42 -2.98 5.20
N ILE A 299 9.17 -2.68 4.15
CA ILE A 299 9.10 -3.38 2.85
C ILE A 299 9.45 -4.86 3.02
N ILE A 300 10.55 -5.18 3.70
CA ILE A 300 10.97 -6.56 3.97
C ILE A 300 9.86 -7.31 4.72
N ASN A 301 9.27 -6.71 5.76
CA ASN A 301 8.21 -7.36 6.53
C ASN A 301 6.95 -7.60 5.69
N ARG A 302 6.58 -6.70 4.78
CA ARG A 302 5.48 -6.90 3.81
C ARG A 302 5.79 -8.04 2.83
N MET A 303 7.03 -8.14 2.35
CA MET A 303 7.45 -9.26 1.49
C MET A 303 7.36 -10.60 2.23
N ILE A 304 7.79 -10.68 3.49
CA ILE A 304 7.68 -11.86 4.34
C ILE A 304 6.20 -12.26 4.52
N LEU A 305 5.32 -11.31 4.82
CA LEU A 305 3.88 -11.56 4.93
C LEU A 305 3.33 -12.19 3.66
N LYS A 306 3.63 -11.59 2.51
CA LYS A 306 3.20 -12.10 1.19
C LYS A 306 3.72 -13.52 0.91
N GLN A 307 4.93 -13.86 1.37
CA GLN A 307 5.46 -15.22 1.22
C GLN A 307 4.74 -16.22 2.13
N TYR A 308 4.43 -15.86 3.37
CA TYR A 308 3.63 -16.73 4.25
C TYR A 308 2.23 -16.99 3.68
N GLU A 309 1.57 -15.97 3.15
CA GLU A 309 0.25 -16.10 2.49
C GLU A 309 0.32 -17.03 1.28
N LYS A 310 1.32 -16.85 0.42
CA LYS A 310 1.57 -17.75 -0.73
C LYS A 310 1.85 -19.18 -0.29
N GLN A 311 2.67 -19.37 0.73
CA GLN A 311 2.98 -20.68 1.28
C GLN A 311 1.73 -21.37 1.81
N LYS A 312 0.88 -20.64 2.57
CA LYS A 312 -0.39 -21.16 3.06
C LYS A 312 -1.29 -21.61 1.91
N GLN A 313 -1.47 -20.77 0.90
CA GLN A 313 -2.29 -21.09 -0.27
C GLN A 313 -1.76 -22.33 -1.04
N TYR A 314 -0.45 -22.43 -1.20
CA TYR A 314 0.18 -23.59 -1.84
C TYR A 314 -0.10 -24.87 -1.04
N LEU A 315 0.13 -24.88 0.27
CA LEU A 315 -0.09 -26.04 1.12
C LEU A 315 -1.57 -26.45 1.17
N LEU A 316 -2.50 -25.51 1.25
CA LEU A 316 -3.93 -25.80 1.15
C LEU A 316 -4.27 -26.55 -0.15
N ARG A 317 -3.71 -26.14 -1.28
CA ARG A 317 -3.92 -26.82 -2.58
C ARG A 317 -3.30 -28.22 -2.63
N GLN A 318 -2.18 -28.46 -1.92
CA GLN A 318 -1.49 -29.76 -1.94
C GLN A 318 -2.07 -30.77 -0.94
N MET A 319 -2.59 -30.30 0.17
CA MET A 319 -3.04 -31.18 1.27
C MET A 319 -4.53 -31.53 1.23
N PHE A 320 -5.31 -30.85 0.40
CA PHE A 320 -6.75 -31.03 0.28
C PHE A 320 -7.14 -31.38 -1.18
N ILE A 321 -6.64 -32.50 -1.67
CA ILE A 321 -6.89 -33.01 -3.04
C ILE A 321 -8.13 -33.91 -3.07
#